data_9779b969364352ac91912850096a9576
#
_entry.id   9779b969364352ac91912850096a9576
#
_cell.length_a   1.000
_cell.length_b   1.000
_cell.length_c   1.000
_cell.angle_alpha   90.00
_cell.angle_beta   90.00
_cell.angle_gamma   90.00
#
_symmetry.space_group_name_H-M   'P 1'
#
loop_
_entity.id
_entity.type
_entity.pdbx_description
1 polymer ?
#
loop_
_entity_poly.entity_id
_entity_poly.type
_entity_poly.pdbx_seq_one_letter_code
_entity_poly.pdbx_strand_id
1 'polypeptide(L)'
;MLNAQSDRIDYRELLSPPPSYKVSFAVGTTYSLDLETLTAVCAIVGLNVEADTELTQSPLHMLEAIRRASGKLLIFCQSGQIKMPDKPNKLLPLLENCVSEVCLRNKRSFHPKTWFLKFKADGLPDKYRLIVMSRNLTFDRSWDVALRLDSAVRGEMFIEQDESTGEAMR
;
A
#
# COMPACT_ATOMS: atom_id res chain seq x y z
N MET A 1 12.25 21.57 7.09
CA MET A 1 12.34 21.69 5.62
C MET A 1 12.57 20.30 5.08
N LEU A 2 11.69 19.78 4.20
CA LEU A 2 11.85 18.45 3.62
C LEU A 2 13.12 18.39 2.77
N ASN A 3 13.95 17.38 3.00
CA ASN A 3 15.17 17.13 2.24
C ASN A 3 14.91 16.02 1.23
N ALA A 4 14.91 16.37 -0.06
CA ALA A 4 14.61 15.44 -1.15
C ALA A 4 15.58 14.26 -1.27
N GLN A 5 16.72 14.27 -0.60
CA GLN A 5 17.69 13.17 -0.62
C GLN A 5 17.52 12.22 0.57
N SER A 6 17.17 12.73 1.76
CA SER A 6 17.04 11.94 2.99
C SER A 6 15.59 11.54 3.32
N ASP A 7 14.61 12.32 2.86
CA ASP A 7 13.20 12.14 3.23
C ASP A 7 12.41 11.40 2.12
N ARG A 8 13.11 10.64 1.27
CA ARG A 8 12.49 9.77 0.28
C ARG A 8 12.01 8.50 0.96
N ILE A 9 10.72 8.22 0.82
CA ILE A 9 10.14 6.94 1.20
C ILE A 9 9.81 6.19 -0.09
N ASP A 10 10.33 4.97 -0.22
CA ASP A 10 9.94 4.08 -1.32
C ASP A 10 8.55 3.49 -1.01
N TYR A 11 7.72 3.34 -2.04
CA TYR A 11 6.41 2.69 -1.95
C TYR A 11 6.51 1.28 -1.35
N ARG A 12 7.60 0.58 -1.64
CA ARG A 12 7.94 -0.72 -1.05
C ARG A 12 8.09 -0.62 0.46
N GLU A 13 8.85 0.35 0.95
CA GLU A 13 9.07 0.56 2.38
C GLU A 13 7.76 0.86 3.11
N LEU A 14 6.87 1.63 2.49
CA LEU A 14 5.55 1.92 3.05
C LEU A 14 4.71 0.65 3.27
N LEU A 15 4.75 -0.30 2.35
CA LEU A 15 3.95 -1.52 2.40
C LEU A 15 4.62 -2.68 3.14
N SER A 16 5.95 -2.64 3.30
CA SER A 16 6.71 -3.72 3.95
C SER A 16 6.34 -3.87 5.43
N PRO A 17 6.22 -5.11 5.91
CA PRO A 17 5.95 -5.36 7.32
C PRO A 17 7.13 -4.95 8.20
N PRO A 18 6.90 -4.62 9.48
CA PRO A 18 7.96 -4.48 10.46
C PRO A 18 8.77 -5.79 10.61
N PRO A 19 10.01 -5.74 11.13
CA PRO A 19 10.81 -6.94 11.37
C PRO A 19 10.04 -7.99 12.16
N SER A 20 10.19 -9.26 11.79
CA SER A 20 9.50 -10.43 12.35
C SER A 20 8.00 -10.54 12.06
N TYR A 21 7.38 -9.55 11.42
CA TYR A 21 5.97 -9.55 11.05
C TYR A 21 5.76 -9.96 9.60
N LYS A 22 4.54 -10.43 9.30
CA LYS A 22 4.07 -10.73 7.95
C LYS A 22 2.78 -9.98 7.68
N VAL A 23 2.56 -9.57 6.42
CA VAL A 23 1.27 -9.01 6.02
C VAL A 23 0.21 -10.11 6.12
N SER A 24 -0.80 -9.90 6.96
CA SER A 24 -1.94 -10.80 7.10
C SER A 24 -3.17 -10.32 6.34
N PHE A 25 -3.28 -9.00 6.15
CA PHE A 25 -4.36 -8.37 5.38
C PHE A 25 -3.91 -6.97 4.92
N ALA A 26 -4.32 -6.59 3.70
CA ALA A 26 -4.04 -5.29 3.12
C ALA A 26 -5.22 -4.81 2.28
N VAL A 27 -5.67 -3.58 2.51
CA VAL A 27 -6.64 -2.89 1.67
C VAL A 27 -6.01 -1.63 1.14
N GLY A 28 -6.06 -1.45 -0.18
CA GLY A 28 -5.64 -0.24 -0.86
C GLY A 28 -6.81 0.45 -1.55
N THR A 29 -6.77 1.78 -1.61
CA THR A 29 -7.70 2.58 -2.40
C THR A 29 -6.92 3.47 -3.36
N THR A 30 -7.41 3.63 -4.57
CA THR A 30 -6.79 4.47 -5.58
C THR A 30 -7.82 5.00 -6.56
N TYR A 31 -7.55 6.12 -7.21
CA TYR A 31 -8.37 6.56 -8.34
C TYR A 31 -8.02 5.76 -9.59
N SER A 32 -6.77 5.81 -10.02
CA SER A 32 -6.27 5.05 -11.17
C SER A 32 -5.36 3.89 -10.71
N LEU A 33 -5.48 2.77 -11.38
CA LEU A 33 -4.76 1.54 -11.11
C LEU A 33 -3.98 1.09 -12.33
N ASP A 34 -2.69 0.86 -12.17
CA ASP A 34 -1.84 0.20 -13.16
C ASP A 34 -1.59 -1.25 -12.72
N LEU A 35 -1.93 -2.21 -13.58
CA LEU A 35 -1.82 -3.63 -13.24
C LEU A 35 -0.36 -4.10 -13.08
N GLU A 36 0.61 -3.45 -13.72
CA GLU A 36 2.03 -3.75 -13.47
C GLU A 36 2.43 -3.34 -12.07
N THR A 37 1.98 -2.15 -11.62
CA THR A 37 2.20 -1.69 -10.24
C THR A 37 1.53 -2.63 -9.23
N LEU A 38 0.31 -3.09 -9.51
CA LEU A 38 -0.37 -4.07 -8.66
C LEU A 38 0.41 -5.39 -8.55
N THR A 39 1.02 -5.83 -9.65
CA THR A 39 1.86 -7.02 -9.65
C THR A 39 3.04 -6.89 -8.66
N ALA A 40 3.69 -5.72 -8.64
CA ALA A 40 4.75 -5.43 -7.67
C ALA A 40 4.23 -5.42 -6.22
N VAL A 41 3.04 -4.87 -5.98
CA VAL A 41 2.38 -4.92 -4.66
C VAL A 41 2.11 -6.36 -4.24
N CYS A 42 1.65 -7.23 -5.16
CA CYS A 42 1.46 -8.65 -4.87
C CYS A 42 2.76 -9.34 -4.43
N ALA A 43 3.91 -8.96 -4.99
CA ALA A 43 5.20 -9.49 -4.54
C ALA A 43 5.50 -9.12 -3.08
N ILE A 44 5.30 -7.86 -2.71
CA ILE A 44 5.50 -7.39 -1.33
C ILE A 44 4.54 -8.09 -0.36
N VAL A 45 3.25 -8.04 -0.66
CA VAL A 45 2.19 -8.56 0.24
C VAL A 45 2.18 -10.10 0.26
N GLY A 46 2.41 -10.74 -0.89
CA GLY A 46 2.32 -12.19 -1.04
C GLY A 46 3.52 -12.93 -0.48
N LEU A 47 4.72 -12.49 -0.80
CA LEU A 47 5.95 -13.21 -0.43
C LEU A 47 6.55 -12.70 0.87
N ASN A 48 6.17 -11.52 1.36
CA ASN A 48 6.81 -10.81 2.48
C ASN A 48 8.33 -10.68 2.30
N VAL A 49 8.80 -10.67 1.06
CA VAL A 49 10.21 -10.56 0.72
C VAL A 49 10.53 -9.07 0.63
N GLU A 50 11.64 -8.67 1.23
CA GLU A 50 12.38 -7.53 0.71
C GLU A 50 12.57 -7.85 -0.77
N ALA A 51 11.91 -7.09 -1.66
CA ALA A 51 11.81 -7.46 -3.06
C ALA A 51 13.21 -7.47 -3.68
N ASP A 52 13.86 -8.60 -3.56
CA ASP A 52 15.07 -8.91 -4.30
C ASP A 52 14.67 -8.95 -5.77
N THR A 53 15.27 -8.08 -6.54
CA THR A 53 14.93 -7.83 -7.95
C THR A 53 14.98 -9.11 -8.79
N GLU A 54 15.75 -10.12 -8.37
CA GLU A 54 15.87 -11.40 -9.05
C GLU A 54 14.63 -12.30 -8.85
N LEU A 55 13.99 -12.25 -7.68
CA LEU A 55 12.79 -13.06 -7.42
C LEU A 55 11.57 -12.57 -8.21
N THR A 56 11.48 -11.27 -8.49
CA THR A 56 10.37 -10.70 -9.27
C THR A 56 10.48 -10.96 -10.78
N GLN A 57 11.65 -11.36 -11.27
CA GLN A 57 11.87 -11.67 -12.70
C GLN A 57 11.42 -13.09 -13.09
N SER A 58 11.24 -14.00 -12.13
CA SER A 58 10.77 -15.35 -12.41
C SER A 58 9.24 -15.40 -12.49
N PRO A 59 8.65 -15.83 -13.61
CA PRO A 59 7.21 -15.98 -13.75
C PRO A 59 6.58 -16.90 -12.68
N LEU A 60 7.31 -17.90 -12.23
CA LEU A 60 6.85 -18.84 -11.20
C LEU A 60 6.76 -18.15 -9.82
N HIS A 61 7.75 -17.37 -9.46
CA HIS A 61 7.72 -16.60 -8.21
C HIS A 61 6.60 -15.55 -8.23
N MET A 62 6.39 -14.90 -9.37
CA MET A 62 5.31 -13.95 -9.53
C MET A 62 3.93 -14.61 -9.42
N LEU A 63 3.76 -15.81 -10.01
CA LEU A 63 2.53 -16.60 -9.86
C LEU A 63 2.25 -16.91 -8.39
N GLU A 64 3.26 -17.36 -7.66
CA GLU A 64 3.13 -17.66 -6.22
C GLU A 64 2.86 -16.39 -5.39
N ALA A 65 3.48 -15.26 -5.73
CA ALA A 65 3.21 -13.98 -5.12
C ALA A 65 1.73 -13.58 -5.26
N ILE A 66 1.21 -13.63 -6.46
CA ILE A 66 -0.20 -13.30 -6.75
C ILE A 66 -1.13 -14.27 -6.02
N ARG A 67 -0.85 -15.57 -6.09
CA ARG A 67 -1.65 -16.60 -5.40
C ARG A 67 -1.73 -16.35 -3.89
N ARG A 68 -0.61 -16.00 -3.26
CA ARG A 68 -0.56 -15.69 -1.82
C ARG A 68 -1.18 -14.35 -1.48
N ALA A 69 -1.11 -13.37 -2.38
CA ALA A 69 -1.72 -12.06 -2.20
C ALA A 69 -3.24 -12.11 -2.32
N SER A 70 -3.80 -12.91 -3.26
CA SER A 70 -5.23 -12.95 -3.55
C SER A 70 -6.14 -13.28 -2.36
N GLY A 71 -5.62 -13.95 -1.33
CA GLY A 71 -6.37 -14.23 -0.10
C GLY A 71 -6.32 -13.14 0.97
N LYS A 72 -5.53 -12.08 0.78
CA LYS A 72 -5.28 -11.06 1.82
C LYS A 72 -5.11 -9.64 1.30
N LEU A 73 -5.15 -9.42 -0.01
CA LEU A 73 -5.04 -8.12 -0.66
C LEU A 73 -6.35 -7.76 -1.36
N LEU A 74 -6.85 -6.54 -1.12
CA LEU A 74 -8.00 -5.99 -1.83
C LEU A 74 -7.72 -4.54 -2.21
N ILE A 75 -7.90 -4.23 -3.49
CA ILE A 75 -7.72 -2.87 -4.04
C ILE A 75 -9.07 -2.38 -4.55
N PHE A 76 -9.49 -1.23 -4.04
CA PHE A 76 -10.63 -0.49 -4.58
C PHE A 76 -10.13 0.61 -5.51
N CYS A 77 -10.63 0.65 -6.75
CA CYS A 77 -10.28 1.69 -7.71
C CYS A 77 -11.53 2.28 -8.36
N GLN A 78 -11.40 3.50 -8.92
CA GLN A 78 -12.48 4.11 -9.70
C GLN A 78 -12.78 3.25 -10.94
N SER A 79 -14.04 2.96 -11.18
CA SER A 79 -14.47 2.20 -12.36
C SER A 79 -14.03 2.88 -13.66
N GLY A 80 -13.49 2.09 -14.59
CA GLY A 80 -12.96 2.54 -15.86
C GLY A 80 -11.59 3.23 -15.77
N GLN A 81 -10.89 3.17 -14.63
CA GLN A 81 -9.56 3.78 -14.44
C GLN A 81 -8.46 2.73 -14.24
N ILE A 82 -8.66 1.54 -14.77
CA ILE A 82 -7.64 0.48 -14.79
C ILE A 82 -6.85 0.58 -16.08
N LYS A 83 -5.53 0.74 -15.97
CA LYS A 83 -4.60 0.74 -17.09
C LYS A 83 -4.03 -0.66 -17.28
N MET A 84 -4.24 -1.19 -18.47
CA MET A 84 -3.61 -2.42 -18.93
C MET A 84 -2.19 -2.15 -19.42
N PRO A 85 -1.23 -3.07 -19.19
CA PRO A 85 0.10 -2.93 -19.76
C PRO A 85 0.09 -3.11 -21.28
N ASP A 86 1.05 -2.47 -21.96
CA ASP A 86 1.19 -2.56 -23.42
C ASP A 86 1.47 -3.99 -23.91
N LYS A 87 2.13 -4.79 -23.09
CA LYS A 87 2.40 -6.21 -23.37
C LYS A 87 1.55 -7.10 -22.51
N PRO A 88 0.64 -7.91 -23.09
CA PRO A 88 -0.20 -8.83 -22.34
C PRO A 88 0.64 -9.82 -21.52
N ASN A 89 0.35 -9.92 -20.24
CA ASN A 89 0.94 -10.92 -19.34
C ASN A 89 -0.14 -11.93 -18.94
N LYS A 90 0.14 -13.22 -19.09
CA LYS A 90 -0.80 -14.32 -18.76
C LYS A 90 -1.16 -14.35 -17.26
N LEU A 91 -0.41 -13.65 -16.40
CA LEU A 91 -0.67 -13.59 -14.97
C LEU A 91 -1.71 -12.52 -14.59
N LEU A 92 -1.96 -11.53 -15.47
CA LEU A 92 -2.87 -10.41 -15.16
C LEU A 92 -4.31 -10.83 -14.81
N PRO A 93 -4.92 -11.85 -15.45
CA PRO A 93 -6.25 -12.32 -15.07
C PRO A 93 -6.32 -12.80 -13.61
N LEU A 94 -5.23 -13.25 -13.03
CA LEU A 94 -5.17 -13.70 -11.64
C LEU A 94 -5.28 -12.54 -10.63
N LEU A 95 -5.03 -11.31 -11.07
CA LEU A 95 -5.18 -10.11 -10.25
C LEU A 95 -6.65 -9.69 -10.06
N GLU A 96 -7.58 -10.23 -10.86
CA GLU A 96 -9.00 -9.91 -10.77
C GLU A 96 -9.55 -10.12 -9.36
N ASN A 97 -9.09 -11.16 -8.68
CA ASN A 97 -9.50 -11.44 -7.30
C ASN A 97 -9.00 -10.41 -6.27
N CYS A 98 -8.04 -9.57 -6.64
CA CYS A 98 -7.49 -8.54 -5.78
C CYS A 98 -8.09 -7.15 -6.04
N VAL A 99 -8.94 -6.99 -7.07
CA VAL A 99 -9.42 -5.67 -7.52
C VAL A 99 -10.94 -5.59 -7.45
N SER A 100 -11.44 -4.48 -6.96
CA SER A 100 -12.86 -4.13 -6.96
C SER A 100 -13.04 -2.72 -7.52
N GLU A 101 -13.77 -2.61 -8.62
CA GLU A 101 -14.11 -1.32 -9.21
C GLU A 101 -15.28 -0.67 -8.47
N VAL A 102 -15.10 0.62 -8.14
CA VAL A 102 -16.12 1.43 -7.45
C VAL A 102 -16.73 2.40 -8.45
N CYS A 103 -18.04 2.25 -8.69
CA CYS A 103 -18.83 3.16 -9.50
C CYS A 103 -19.77 3.97 -8.60
N LEU A 104 -19.53 5.27 -8.48
CA LEU A 104 -20.38 6.17 -7.69
C LEU A 104 -21.48 6.79 -8.55
N ARG A 105 -22.68 6.95 -7.95
CA ARG A 105 -23.82 7.63 -8.60
C ARG A 105 -23.57 9.15 -8.74
N ASN A 106 -24.31 9.80 -9.62
CA ASN A 106 -24.35 11.26 -9.80
C ASN A 106 -23.02 11.88 -10.23
N LYS A 107 -22.29 11.25 -11.14
CA LYS A 107 -21.00 11.74 -11.68
C LYS A 107 -19.94 12.02 -10.59
N ARG A 108 -20.02 11.36 -9.44
CA ARG A 108 -19.01 11.45 -8.40
C ARG A 108 -17.84 10.52 -8.72
N SER A 109 -16.64 10.92 -8.29
CA SER A 109 -15.42 10.11 -8.45
C SER A 109 -15.03 9.48 -7.14
N PHE A 110 -14.59 8.20 -7.18
CA PHE A 110 -13.94 7.53 -6.07
C PHE A 110 -12.45 7.88 -6.12
N HIS A 111 -11.99 8.78 -5.24
CA HIS A 111 -10.65 9.37 -5.34
C HIS A 111 -9.76 9.27 -4.09
N PRO A 112 -10.02 8.39 -3.11
CA PRO A 112 -9.09 8.20 -1.99
C PRO A 112 -7.82 7.48 -2.45
N LYS A 113 -6.72 7.73 -1.75
CA LYS A 113 -5.43 7.09 -1.95
C LYS A 113 -4.88 6.71 -0.59
N THR A 114 -5.34 5.57 -0.09
CA THR A 114 -5.04 5.12 1.26
C THR A 114 -4.70 3.64 1.27
N TRP A 115 -3.93 3.23 2.28
CA TRP A 115 -3.69 1.84 2.60
C TRP A 115 -3.99 1.58 4.06
N PHE A 116 -4.61 0.45 4.31
CA PHE A 116 -4.73 -0.13 5.63
C PHE A 116 -4.10 -1.52 5.62
N LEU A 117 -3.09 -1.74 6.45
CA LEU A 117 -2.38 -3.00 6.55
C LEU A 117 -2.49 -3.55 7.97
N LYS A 118 -2.65 -4.86 8.06
CA LYS A 118 -2.56 -5.64 9.28
C LYS A 118 -1.38 -6.58 9.20
N PHE A 119 -0.55 -6.56 10.23
CA PHE A 119 0.63 -7.40 10.35
C PHE A 119 0.46 -8.38 11.50
N LYS A 120 0.95 -9.60 11.33
CA LYS A 120 0.97 -10.66 12.33
C LYS A 120 2.38 -11.22 12.50
N ALA A 121 2.70 -11.59 13.73
CA ALA A 121 3.88 -12.37 14.09
C ALA A 121 3.50 -13.38 15.17
N ASP A 122 4.20 -14.52 15.21
CA ASP A 122 3.92 -15.56 16.20
C ASP A 122 4.29 -15.07 17.60
N GLY A 123 3.33 -15.19 18.51
CA GLY A 123 3.52 -14.80 19.92
C GLY A 123 3.57 -13.29 20.19
N LEU A 124 3.36 -12.44 19.17
CA LEU A 124 3.36 -10.99 19.32
C LEU A 124 1.97 -10.38 19.02
N PRO A 125 1.65 -9.21 19.59
CA PRO A 125 0.42 -8.50 19.25
C PRO A 125 0.33 -8.12 17.78
N ASP A 126 -0.88 -8.14 17.22
CA ASP A 126 -1.14 -7.64 15.88
C ASP A 126 -0.75 -6.16 15.76
N LYS A 127 -0.13 -5.79 14.65
CA LYS A 127 0.19 -4.39 14.30
C LYS A 127 -0.64 -3.93 13.12
N TYR A 128 -0.91 -2.63 13.09
CA TYR A 128 -1.70 -2.00 12.03
C TYR A 128 -0.94 -0.80 11.49
N ARG A 129 -1.13 -0.54 10.19
CA ARG A 129 -0.59 0.63 9.52
C ARG A 129 -1.68 1.27 8.67
N LEU A 130 -1.83 2.58 8.82
CA LEU A 130 -2.60 3.42 7.92
C LEU A 130 -1.64 4.30 7.13
N ILE A 131 -1.82 4.35 5.80
CA ILE A 131 -1.06 5.25 4.94
C ILE A 131 -2.07 6.09 4.17
N VAL A 132 -1.85 7.40 4.13
CA VAL A 132 -2.59 8.35 3.30
C VAL A 132 -1.59 9.02 2.38
N MET A 133 -1.87 9.06 1.08
CA MET A 133 -0.92 9.58 0.10
C MET A 133 -1.60 10.39 -1.01
N SER A 134 -0.83 11.18 -1.72
CA SER A 134 -1.28 11.89 -2.93
C SER A 134 -1.22 11.01 -4.17
N ARG A 135 -0.41 9.95 -4.16
CA ARG A 135 -0.11 9.09 -5.30
C ARG A 135 -1.20 8.05 -5.57
N ASN A 136 -1.54 7.89 -6.84
CA ASN A 136 -2.28 6.72 -7.32
C ASN A 136 -1.41 5.45 -7.33
N LEU A 137 -2.05 4.31 -7.51
CA LEU A 137 -1.34 3.03 -7.71
C LEU A 137 -0.92 2.89 -9.18
N THR A 138 0.00 3.75 -9.60
CA THR A 138 0.48 3.88 -10.98
C THR A 138 1.99 4.03 -11.05
N PHE A 139 2.57 3.63 -12.19
CA PHE A 139 3.97 3.86 -12.53
C PHE A 139 4.14 5.28 -13.11
N ASP A 140 4.22 6.28 -12.27
CA ASP A 140 4.57 7.64 -12.68
C ASP A 140 5.78 8.17 -11.88
N ARG A 141 6.40 9.23 -12.38
CA ARG A 141 7.58 9.85 -11.76
C ARG A 141 7.24 11.20 -11.11
N SER A 142 6.10 11.28 -10.46
CA SER A 142 5.69 12.46 -9.72
C SER A 142 6.33 12.51 -8.33
N TRP A 143 6.43 13.73 -7.78
CA TRP A 143 6.68 13.94 -6.36
C TRP A 143 5.38 13.81 -5.60
N ASP A 144 5.35 12.95 -4.61
CA ASP A 144 4.16 12.66 -3.83
C ASP A 144 4.42 12.81 -2.34
N VAL A 145 3.35 13.05 -1.60
CA VAL A 145 3.36 13.11 -0.14
C VAL A 145 2.69 11.86 0.40
N ALA A 146 3.28 11.26 1.42
CA ALA A 146 2.69 10.15 2.15
C ALA A 146 2.77 10.40 3.65
N LEU A 147 1.67 10.13 4.35
CA LEU A 147 1.60 10.06 5.80
C LEU A 147 1.45 8.60 6.20
N ARG A 148 2.35 8.10 7.06
CA ARG A 148 2.30 6.76 7.63
C ARG A 148 2.01 6.85 9.12
N LEU A 149 1.01 6.11 9.57
CA LEU A 149 0.65 5.94 10.97
C LEU A 149 0.73 4.45 11.33
N ASP A 150 1.59 4.10 12.24
CA ASP A 150 1.72 2.74 12.77
C ASP A 150 1.05 2.65 14.15
N SER A 151 0.36 1.52 14.44
CA SER A 151 -0.21 1.31 15.76
C SER A 151 0.89 1.22 16.81
N ALA A 152 0.73 1.96 17.91
CA ALA A 152 1.54 1.77 19.10
C ALA A 152 1.27 0.40 19.72
N VAL A 153 2.25 -0.20 20.37
CA VAL A 153 2.03 -1.34 21.26
C VAL A 153 1.16 -0.84 22.43
N ARG A 154 0.10 -1.56 22.73
CA ARG A 154 -0.86 -1.17 23.78
C ARG A 154 -0.11 -0.94 25.11
N GLY A 155 0.05 0.33 25.50
CA GLY A 155 0.80 0.73 26.70
C GLY A 155 1.46 2.11 26.61
N GLU A 156 1.75 2.58 25.39
CA GLU A 156 2.38 3.90 25.19
C GLU A 156 1.47 4.76 24.32
N MET A 157 0.53 5.42 24.95
CA MET A 157 -0.20 6.53 24.33
C MET A 157 0.69 7.77 24.49
N PHE A 158 1.60 7.99 23.57
CA PHE A 158 2.27 9.28 23.44
C PHE A 158 1.26 10.27 22.85
N ILE A 159 0.57 10.99 23.72
CA ILE A 159 0.01 12.28 23.37
C ILE A 159 1.19 13.23 23.43
N GLU A 160 1.88 13.47 22.31
CA GLU A 160 2.67 14.68 22.17
C GLU A 160 1.68 15.84 22.22
N GLN A 161 1.50 16.39 23.41
CA GLN A 161 0.90 17.70 23.54
C GLN A 161 1.96 18.70 23.05
N ASP A 162 1.71 19.27 21.87
CA ASP A 162 2.44 20.43 21.39
C ASP A 162 2.13 21.59 22.36
N GLU A 163 3.03 21.82 23.34
CA GLU A 163 2.95 22.90 24.32
C GLU A 163 3.16 24.29 23.67
N SER A 164 3.23 24.40 22.35
CA SER A 164 3.53 25.67 21.65
C SER A 164 2.33 26.60 21.46
N THR A 165 1.12 26.23 21.91
CA THR A 165 -0.09 27.07 21.72
C THR A 165 -0.62 27.73 23.00
N GLY A 166 0.15 27.79 24.08
CA GLY A 166 -0.26 28.27 25.40
C GLY A 166 0.09 29.71 25.75
N GLU A 167 0.74 30.50 24.89
CA GLU A 167 1.19 31.86 25.22
C GLU A 167 0.79 32.93 24.20
N ALA A 168 -0.50 33.12 23.98
CA ALA A 168 -0.98 34.34 23.31
C ALA A 168 -2.44 34.61 23.65
N MET A 169 -2.77 34.86 24.92
CA MET A 169 -3.95 35.64 25.36
C MET A 169 -3.84 35.95 26.85
N ARG A 170 -3.11 37.02 27.19
CA ARG A 170 -3.36 37.86 28.34
C ARG A 170 -3.14 39.31 27.94
#